data_10429d04f20ca23b58d3d55d51c7d058
#
_entry.id   10429d04f20ca23b58d3d55d51c7d058
#
_cell.length_a   1.000
_cell.length_b   1.000
_cell.length_c   1.000
_cell.angle_alpha   90.00
_cell.angle_beta   90.00
_cell.angle_gamma   90.00
#
_symmetry.space_group_name_H-M   'P 1'
#
loop_
_entity.id
_entity.type
_entity.pdbx_description
1 polymer ?
#
loop_
_entity_poly.entity_id
_entity_poly.type
_entity_poly.pdbx_seq_one_letter_code
_entity_poly.pdbx_strand_id
1 'polypeptide(L)'
;MKELTGRNRRLQYEWKNLEKRLASRSDIDFSITKVNAQGMPIGYEITYHVRSICGVTNIENLDKPGVDNEPIFADEFKMQIDIPEDYPCIDAIPEFCFKTKDSEGNPMPHPWHPNIRFFGEMSGRVCLNALDSFMDLVWYVERVALYLKYDLYHAKQ
;
A
#
# COMPACT_ATOMS: atom_id res chain seq x y z
N MET A 1 -11.72 -0.54 33.83
CA MET A 1 -11.36 -0.44 32.41
C MET A 1 -10.49 0.79 32.19
N LYS A 2 -9.29 0.58 31.70
CA LYS A 2 -8.42 1.73 31.40
C LYS A 2 -8.95 2.46 30.17
N GLU A 3 -9.08 3.77 30.27
CA GLU A 3 -9.35 4.59 29.10
C GLU A 3 -8.17 4.53 28.15
N LEU A 4 -8.48 4.41 26.85
CA LEU A 4 -7.45 4.47 25.82
C LEU A 4 -6.92 5.90 25.72
N THR A 5 -5.60 6.03 25.50
CA THR A 5 -4.99 7.33 25.18
C THR A 5 -5.52 7.82 23.83
N GLY A 6 -5.32 9.11 23.54
CA GLY A 6 -5.74 9.67 22.23
C GLY A 6 -5.15 8.91 21.05
N ARG A 7 -3.88 8.52 21.14
CA ARG A 7 -3.23 7.73 20.11
C ARG A 7 -3.86 6.35 19.96
N ASN A 8 -4.04 5.64 21.07
CA ASN A 8 -4.64 4.30 21.04
C ASN A 8 -6.09 4.32 20.58
N ARG A 9 -6.86 5.37 20.89
CA ARG A 9 -8.21 5.54 20.32
C ARG A 9 -8.16 5.66 18.82
N ARG A 10 -7.22 6.45 18.29
CA ARG A 10 -7.07 6.60 16.84
C ARG A 10 -6.64 5.29 16.20
N LEU A 11 -5.71 4.55 16.81
CA LEU A 11 -5.27 3.25 16.30
C LEU A 11 -6.42 2.25 16.30
N GLN A 12 -7.24 2.23 17.34
CA GLN A 12 -8.42 1.36 17.40
C GLN A 12 -9.46 1.76 16.36
N TYR A 13 -9.70 3.03 16.20
CA TYR A 13 -10.62 3.57 15.19
C TYR A 13 -10.19 3.14 13.79
N GLU A 14 -8.90 3.27 13.46
CA GLU A 14 -8.36 2.86 12.16
C GLU A 14 -8.56 1.36 11.93
N TRP A 15 -8.25 0.55 12.94
CA TRP A 15 -8.43 -0.90 12.87
C TRP A 15 -9.89 -1.28 12.64
N LYS A 16 -10.80 -0.71 13.42
CA LYS A 16 -12.24 -1.01 13.28
C LYS A 16 -12.80 -0.55 11.93
N ASN A 17 -12.31 0.54 11.40
CA ASN A 17 -12.69 1.01 10.06
C ASN A 17 -12.22 0.04 8.97
N LEU A 18 -10.99 -0.47 9.08
CA LEU A 18 -10.50 -1.48 8.14
C LEU A 18 -11.38 -2.73 8.19
N GLU A 19 -11.66 -3.24 9.38
CA GLU A 19 -12.53 -4.41 9.53
C GLU A 19 -13.89 -4.18 8.87
N LYS A 20 -14.52 -3.06 9.20
CA LYS A 20 -15.87 -2.74 8.71
C LYS A 20 -15.92 -2.54 7.20
N ARG A 21 -15.00 -1.75 6.66
CA ARG A 21 -15.01 -1.39 5.24
C ARG A 21 -14.56 -2.54 4.35
N LEU A 22 -13.60 -3.32 4.78
CA LEU A 22 -13.06 -4.41 3.97
C LEU A 22 -13.86 -5.71 4.09
N ALA A 23 -14.70 -5.84 5.12
CA ALA A 23 -15.53 -7.04 5.30
C ALA A 23 -16.43 -7.36 4.11
N SER A 24 -16.89 -6.33 3.40
CA SER A 24 -17.76 -6.49 2.23
C SER A 24 -17.01 -6.55 0.90
N ARG A 25 -15.68 -6.44 0.93
CA ARG A 25 -14.86 -6.45 -0.29
C ARG A 25 -14.19 -7.80 -0.48
N SER A 26 -14.28 -8.34 -1.69
CA SER A 26 -13.59 -9.58 -2.06
C SER A 26 -12.20 -9.32 -2.64
N ASP A 27 -11.89 -8.07 -2.99
CA ASP A 27 -10.65 -7.70 -3.67
C ASP A 27 -9.55 -7.22 -2.73
N ILE A 28 -9.86 -7.00 -1.46
CA ILE A 28 -8.88 -6.50 -0.48
C ILE A 28 -9.03 -7.25 0.83
N ASP A 29 -7.91 -7.80 1.32
CA ASP A 29 -7.81 -8.41 2.65
C ASP A 29 -6.76 -7.68 3.46
N PHE A 30 -6.82 -7.81 4.79
CA PHE A 30 -5.77 -7.28 5.63
C PHE A 30 -5.44 -8.22 6.79
N SER A 31 -4.23 -8.10 7.30
CA SER A 31 -3.80 -8.74 8.53
C SER A 31 -2.96 -7.75 9.36
N ILE A 32 -2.95 -7.96 10.66
CA ILE A 32 -2.15 -7.15 11.58
C ILE A 32 -0.77 -7.77 11.67
N THR A 33 0.27 -6.99 11.40
CA THR A 33 1.65 -7.46 11.42
C THR A 33 2.41 -7.04 12.67
N LYS A 34 1.94 -5.98 13.33
CA LYS A 34 2.62 -5.45 14.52
C LYS A 34 1.61 -4.74 15.43
N VAL A 35 1.79 -4.93 16.73
CA VAL A 35 0.98 -4.23 17.74
C VAL A 35 1.90 -3.49 18.72
N ASN A 36 1.37 -2.45 19.36
CA ASN A 36 2.10 -1.74 20.41
C ASN A 36 1.96 -2.46 21.77
N ALA A 37 2.52 -1.86 22.82
CA ALA A 37 2.48 -2.45 24.16
C ALA A 37 1.05 -2.64 24.72
N GLN A 38 0.10 -1.86 24.22
CA GLN A 38 -1.30 -1.93 24.63
C GLN A 38 -2.14 -2.81 23.69
N GLY A 39 -1.51 -3.50 22.74
CA GLY A 39 -2.19 -4.39 21.81
C GLY A 39 -2.85 -3.71 20.64
N MET A 40 -2.63 -2.42 20.42
CA MET A 40 -3.21 -1.70 19.29
C MET A 40 -2.36 -1.88 18.04
N PRO A 41 -2.99 -2.11 16.88
CA PRO A 41 -2.24 -2.32 15.64
C PRO A 41 -1.43 -1.10 15.21
N ILE A 42 -0.17 -1.32 14.88
CA ILE A 42 0.75 -0.30 14.35
C ILE A 42 1.41 -0.75 13.06
N GLY A 43 1.09 -1.93 12.59
CA GLY A 43 1.54 -2.44 11.30
C GLY A 43 0.46 -3.33 10.69
N TYR A 44 0.29 -3.22 9.38
CA TYR A 44 -0.69 -4.00 8.62
C TYR A 44 -0.07 -4.52 7.34
N GLU A 45 -0.52 -5.67 6.90
CA GLU A 45 -0.30 -6.16 5.54
C GLU A 45 -1.63 -6.15 4.81
N ILE A 46 -1.67 -5.45 3.69
CA ILE A 46 -2.86 -5.38 2.84
C ILE A 46 -2.61 -6.25 1.62
N THR A 47 -3.52 -7.17 1.35
CA THR A 47 -3.45 -8.02 0.16
C THR A 47 -4.52 -7.57 -0.84
N TYR A 48 -4.08 -7.17 -2.03
CA TYR A 48 -4.95 -6.77 -3.13
C TYR A 48 -5.08 -7.92 -4.11
N HIS A 49 -6.29 -8.44 -4.27
CA HIS A 49 -6.62 -9.48 -5.26
C HIS A 49 -7.13 -8.78 -6.52
N VAL A 50 -6.24 -8.06 -7.18
CA VAL A 50 -6.54 -7.23 -8.34
C VAL A 50 -5.52 -7.53 -9.42
N ARG A 51 -5.98 -7.76 -10.65
CA ARG A 51 -5.08 -7.90 -11.79
C ARG A 51 -4.52 -6.54 -12.16
N SER A 52 -3.22 -6.41 -12.17
CA SER A 52 -2.54 -5.16 -12.51
C SER A 52 -1.18 -5.43 -13.14
N ILE A 53 -0.63 -4.39 -13.75
CA ILE A 53 0.68 -4.46 -14.39
C ILE A 53 1.76 -4.47 -13.31
N CYS A 54 2.65 -5.46 -13.36
CA CYS A 54 3.76 -5.59 -12.43
C CYS A 54 5.13 -5.39 -13.09
N GLY A 55 5.15 -5.06 -14.36
CA GLY A 55 6.38 -4.81 -15.08
C GLY A 55 6.16 -4.83 -16.59
N VAL A 56 7.25 -4.80 -17.33
CA VAL A 56 7.26 -4.85 -18.78
C VAL A 56 8.33 -5.82 -19.26
N THR A 57 8.14 -6.41 -20.44
CA THR A 57 8.99 -7.50 -20.94
C THR A 57 10.45 -7.13 -21.16
N ASN A 58 10.72 -5.89 -21.59
CA ASN A 58 12.07 -5.41 -21.88
C ASN A 58 12.44 -4.24 -20.97
N ILE A 59 12.32 -4.46 -19.66
CA ILE A 59 12.53 -3.41 -18.65
C ILE A 59 13.94 -2.79 -18.73
N GLU A 60 14.94 -3.59 -19.12
CA GLU A 60 16.34 -3.12 -19.23
C GLU A 60 16.55 -2.17 -20.39
N ASN A 61 15.62 -2.14 -21.33
CA ASN A 61 15.72 -1.38 -22.58
C ASN A 61 14.58 -0.38 -22.77
N LEU A 62 14.06 0.14 -21.65
CA LEU A 62 12.92 1.07 -21.67
C LEU A 62 13.16 2.31 -22.55
N ASP A 63 14.39 2.79 -22.58
CA ASP A 63 14.75 4.02 -23.31
C ASP A 63 15.27 3.77 -24.71
N LYS A 64 15.34 2.52 -25.15
CA LYS A 64 15.85 2.20 -26.49
C LYS A 64 14.73 2.23 -27.52
N PRO A 65 14.86 3.04 -28.59
CA PRO A 65 13.87 3.04 -29.66
C PRO A 65 13.86 1.71 -30.40
N GLY A 66 12.67 1.29 -30.84
CA GLY A 66 12.50 0.05 -31.58
C GLY A 66 12.41 -1.21 -30.72
N VAL A 67 12.47 -1.08 -29.40
CA VAL A 67 12.27 -2.21 -28.49
C VAL A 67 10.82 -2.22 -28.02
N ASP A 68 10.11 -3.29 -28.34
CA ASP A 68 8.73 -3.45 -27.92
C ASP A 68 8.65 -3.89 -26.46
N ASN A 69 7.84 -3.21 -25.68
CA ASN A 69 7.54 -3.55 -24.31
C ASN A 69 6.08 -3.91 -24.17
N GLU A 70 5.82 -5.10 -23.66
CA GLU A 70 4.47 -5.53 -23.35
C GLU A 70 4.29 -5.61 -21.84
N PRO A 71 3.08 -5.30 -21.34
CA PRO A 71 2.83 -5.36 -19.90
C PRO A 71 2.85 -6.80 -19.39
N ILE A 72 3.43 -6.95 -18.19
CA ILE A 72 3.38 -8.20 -17.44
C ILE A 72 2.37 -8.00 -16.33
N PHE A 73 1.43 -8.93 -16.15
CA PHE A 73 0.36 -8.83 -15.17
C PHE A 73 0.56 -9.77 -14.00
N ALA A 74 0.08 -9.37 -12.85
CA ALA A 74 -0.09 -10.22 -11.68
C ALA A 74 -1.48 -9.99 -11.10
N ASP A 75 -1.97 -10.94 -10.33
CA ASP A 75 -3.33 -10.92 -9.79
C ASP A 75 -3.37 -10.71 -8.28
N GLU A 76 -2.22 -10.59 -7.65
CA GLU A 76 -2.13 -10.38 -6.20
C GLU A 76 -0.93 -9.51 -5.88
N PHE A 77 -1.15 -8.54 -5.00
CA PHE A 77 -0.10 -7.63 -4.52
C PHE A 77 -0.24 -7.46 -3.02
N LYS A 78 0.89 -7.38 -2.31
CA LYS A 78 0.92 -7.18 -0.87
C LYS A 78 1.59 -5.87 -0.52
N MET A 79 0.92 -5.06 0.29
CA MET A 79 1.41 -3.76 0.73
C MET A 79 1.54 -3.74 2.25
N GLN A 80 2.68 -3.29 2.75
CA GLN A 80 2.91 -3.09 4.17
C GLN A 80 2.58 -1.66 4.55
N ILE A 81 1.84 -1.50 5.65
CA ILE A 81 1.59 -0.19 6.27
C ILE A 81 2.31 -0.17 7.62
N ASP A 82 3.14 0.83 7.81
CA ASP A 82 3.81 1.07 9.09
C ASP A 82 3.36 2.41 9.66
N ILE A 83 2.90 2.39 10.90
CA ILE A 83 2.38 3.59 11.58
C ILE A 83 3.47 4.14 12.50
N PRO A 84 3.91 5.40 12.28
CA PRO A 84 4.97 5.98 13.08
C PRO A 84 4.51 6.26 14.52
N GLU A 85 5.48 6.37 15.42
CA GLU A 85 5.23 6.58 16.84
C GLU A 85 4.44 7.87 17.14
N ASP A 86 4.65 8.90 16.34
CA ASP A 86 3.99 10.19 16.53
C ASP A 86 2.60 10.29 15.90
N TYR A 87 2.16 9.25 15.20
CA TYR A 87 0.82 9.24 14.62
C TYR A 87 -0.24 9.29 15.74
N PRO A 88 -1.25 10.13 15.67
CA PRO A 88 -1.75 10.87 14.52
C PRO A 88 -1.35 12.36 14.45
N CYS A 89 -0.17 12.72 14.92
CA CYS A 89 0.31 14.09 14.78
C CYS A 89 0.40 14.49 13.30
N ILE A 90 0.28 15.78 13.02
CA ILE A 90 0.08 16.29 11.66
C ILE A 90 1.20 15.88 10.67
N ASP A 91 2.43 15.76 11.16
CA ASP A 91 3.57 15.39 10.32
C ASP A 91 3.90 13.89 10.37
N ALA A 92 3.18 13.13 11.16
CA ALA A 92 3.41 11.70 11.35
C ALA A 92 2.54 10.90 10.38
N ILE A 93 3.04 10.71 9.17
CA ILE A 93 2.29 10.07 8.09
C ILE A 93 2.65 8.58 8.03
N PRO A 94 1.65 7.68 8.00
CA PRO A 94 1.92 6.25 7.82
C PRO A 94 2.68 5.98 6.52
N GLU A 95 3.54 4.98 6.57
CA GLU A 95 4.31 4.56 5.40
C GLU A 95 3.57 3.42 4.70
N PHE A 96 3.41 3.54 3.38
CA PHE A 96 2.74 2.56 2.52
C PHE A 96 3.76 2.06 1.51
N CYS A 97 4.08 0.77 1.59
CA CYS A 97 5.09 0.20 0.70
C CYS A 97 4.72 -1.21 0.26
N PHE A 98 4.63 -1.44 -1.04
CA PHE A 98 4.41 -2.78 -1.56
C PHE A 98 5.62 -3.67 -1.29
N LYS A 99 5.37 -4.91 -0.92
CA LYS A 99 6.42 -5.90 -0.72
C LYS A 99 6.99 -6.31 -2.07
N THR A 100 8.31 -6.27 -2.18
CA THR A 100 9.03 -6.65 -3.40
C THR A 100 9.75 -7.98 -3.26
N LYS A 101 9.80 -8.53 -2.03
CA LYS A 101 10.41 -9.82 -1.74
C LYS A 101 9.58 -10.55 -0.69
N ASP A 102 9.52 -11.87 -0.79
CA ASP A 102 8.88 -12.71 0.21
C ASP A 102 9.81 -12.93 1.42
N SER A 103 9.37 -13.73 2.40
CA SER A 103 10.15 -14.04 3.60
C SER A 103 11.44 -14.81 3.33
N GLU A 104 11.55 -15.46 2.17
CA GLU A 104 12.71 -16.21 1.75
C GLU A 104 13.65 -15.39 0.85
N GLY A 105 13.31 -14.11 0.60
CA GLY A 105 14.09 -13.23 -0.25
C GLY A 105 13.83 -13.36 -1.73
N ASN A 106 12.82 -14.15 -2.13
CA ASN A 106 12.45 -14.30 -3.53
C ASN A 106 11.67 -13.09 -4.02
N PRO A 107 11.87 -12.64 -5.27
CA PRO A 107 11.13 -11.52 -5.81
C PRO A 107 9.63 -11.76 -5.80
N MET A 108 8.90 -10.72 -5.42
CA MET A 108 7.43 -10.68 -5.47
C MET A 108 7.00 -9.64 -6.47
N PRO A 109 5.87 -9.86 -7.18
CA PRO A 109 5.34 -8.82 -8.04
C PRO A 109 4.95 -7.60 -7.21
N HIS A 110 5.35 -6.42 -7.69
CA HIS A 110 4.90 -5.14 -7.16
C HIS A 110 4.42 -4.27 -8.33
N PRO A 111 3.50 -3.34 -8.08
CA PRO A 111 2.83 -2.65 -9.18
C PRO A 111 3.75 -1.78 -10.01
N TRP A 112 3.47 -1.77 -11.31
CA TRP A 112 4.05 -0.83 -12.26
C TRP A 112 3.04 0.33 -12.43
N HIS A 113 3.28 1.42 -11.72
CA HIS A 113 2.36 2.57 -11.70
C HIS A 113 3.12 3.85 -11.43
N PRO A 114 2.74 5.00 -12.03
CA PRO A 114 3.46 6.27 -11.80
C PRO A 114 3.54 6.70 -10.35
N ASN A 115 2.56 6.31 -9.53
CA ASN A 115 2.50 6.68 -8.11
C ASN A 115 3.18 5.67 -7.20
N ILE A 116 3.82 4.64 -7.76
CA ILE A 116 4.50 3.59 -6.99
C ILE A 116 5.91 3.46 -7.53
N ARG A 117 6.90 3.62 -6.66
CA ARG A 117 8.29 3.49 -7.08
C ARG A 117 8.62 2.07 -7.47
N PHE A 118 9.21 1.90 -8.62
CA PHE A 118 9.51 0.57 -9.16
C PHE A 118 10.98 0.18 -8.96
N PHE A 119 11.89 1.14 -9.03
CA PHE A 119 13.34 0.88 -9.00
C PHE A 119 13.98 1.37 -7.70
N GLY A 120 15.11 0.76 -7.35
CA GLY A 120 15.99 1.21 -6.29
C GLY A 120 15.55 0.77 -4.89
N GLU A 121 16.18 1.38 -3.89
CA GLU A 121 15.93 1.05 -2.48
C GLU A 121 14.50 1.38 -2.02
N MET A 122 13.85 2.30 -2.71
CA MET A 122 12.49 2.72 -2.38
C MET A 122 11.43 1.99 -3.22
N SER A 123 11.80 0.86 -3.84
CA SER A 123 10.86 0.06 -4.63
C SER A 123 9.63 -0.33 -3.83
N GLY A 124 8.47 -0.21 -4.44
CA GLY A 124 7.18 -0.52 -3.82
C GLY A 124 6.56 0.63 -3.04
N ARG A 125 7.30 1.70 -2.77
CA ARG A 125 6.78 2.82 -2.00
C ARG A 125 5.72 3.58 -2.77
N VAL A 126 4.56 3.77 -2.12
CA VAL A 126 3.43 4.47 -2.71
C VAL A 126 3.58 5.97 -2.48
N CYS A 127 3.51 6.74 -3.57
CA CYS A 127 3.50 8.19 -3.52
C CYS A 127 2.05 8.66 -3.58
N LEU A 128 1.52 9.05 -2.44
CA LEU A 128 0.17 9.58 -2.34
C LEU A 128 0.26 11.10 -2.31
N ASN A 129 -0.30 11.75 -3.30
CA ASN A 129 -0.36 13.21 -3.34
C ASN A 129 -1.25 13.71 -2.20
N ALA A 130 -0.87 14.83 -1.60
CA ALA A 130 -1.62 15.42 -0.49
C ALA A 130 -1.79 14.46 0.68
N LEU A 131 -0.67 13.90 1.14
CA LEU A 131 -0.64 13.13 2.35
C LEU A 131 -0.97 14.04 3.51
N ASP A 132 -2.18 13.93 4.02
CA ASP A 132 -2.49 14.54 5.29
C ASP A 132 -2.91 13.46 6.27
N SER A 133 -2.56 13.65 7.52
CA SER A 133 -2.90 12.72 8.61
C SER A 133 -4.38 12.76 8.98
N PHE A 134 -5.17 13.59 8.30
CA PHE A 134 -6.61 13.70 8.53
C PHE A 134 -7.42 12.60 7.82
N MET A 135 -6.83 11.97 6.80
CA MET A 135 -7.53 10.89 6.10
C MET A 135 -7.36 9.57 6.85
N ASP A 136 -8.42 8.76 6.84
CA ASP A 136 -8.39 7.43 7.48
C ASP A 136 -7.51 6.47 6.69
N LEU A 137 -6.89 5.49 7.37
CA LEU A 137 -6.08 4.46 6.70
C LEU A 137 -6.88 3.74 5.62
N VAL A 138 -8.13 3.42 5.90
CA VAL A 138 -8.98 2.70 4.94
C VAL A 138 -9.19 3.51 3.66
N TRP A 139 -9.23 4.83 3.77
CA TRP A 139 -9.32 5.69 2.59
C TRP A 139 -8.11 5.50 1.67
N TYR A 140 -6.90 5.49 2.24
CA TYR A 140 -5.68 5.25 1.47
C TYR A 140 -5.64 3.84 0.89
N VAL A 141 -6.03 2.84 1.67
CA VAL A 141 -6.07 1.44 1.21
C VAL A 141 -6.98 1.30 -0.01
N GLU A 142 -8.17 1.91 0.04
CA GLU A 142 -9.11 1.88 -1.07
C GLU A 142 -8.63 2.71 -2.27
N ARG A 143 -7.94 3.83 -2.01
CA ARG A 143 -7.34 4.65 -3.06
C ARG A 143 -6.27 3.90 -3.84
N VAL A 144 -5.44 3.14 -3.14
CA VAL A 144 -4.41 2.32 -3.78
C VAL A 144 -5.05 1.25 -4.68
N ALA A 145 -6.18 0.68 -4.27
CA ALA A 145 -6.92 -0.26 -5.12
C ALA A 145 -7.33 0.39 -6.45
N LEU A 146 -7.72 1.66 -6.42
CA LEU A 146 -8.04 2.41 -7.63
C LEU A 146 -6.81 2.62 -8.51
N TYR A 147 -5.65 2.85 -7.91
CA TYR A 147 -4.38 2.93 -8.66
C TYR A 147 -4.11 1.62 -9.39
N LEU A 148 -4.26 0.48 -8.71
CA LEU A 148 -4.04 -0.83 -9.31
C LEU A 148 -4.98 -1.11 -10.47
N LYS A 149 -6.19 -0.58 -10.40
CA LYS A 149 -7.20 -0.69 -11.47
C LYS A 149 -7.03 0.38 -12.54
N TYR A 150 -6.08 1.30 -12.36
CA TYR A 150 -5.84 2.45 -13.23
C TYR A 150 -7.03 3.42 -13.36
N ASP A 151 -7.93 3.42 -12.37
CA ASP A 151 -9.08 4.33 -12.36
C ASP A 151 -8.73 5.78 -12.04
N LEU A 152 -7.58 6.00 -11.38
CA LEU A 152 -7.06 7.32 -11.03
C LEU A 152 -5.73 7.62 -11.71
N TYR A 153 -5.57 7.10 -12.91
CA TYR A 153 -4.33 7.21 -13.65
C TYR A 153 -4.34 8.49 -14.50
N HIS A 154 -3.39 9.36 -14.23
CA HIS A 154 -3.19 10.61 -14.96
C HIS A 154 -1.89 10.62 -15.73
N ALA A 155 -1.51 9.53 -16.35
CA ALA A 155 -0.36 9.54 -17.23
C ALA A 155 -0.67 10.37 -18.46
N LYS A 156 0.18 11.32 -18.75
CA LYS A 156 0.12 11.98 -20.04
C LYS A 156 0.51 10.95 -21.10
N GLN A 157 -0.41 10.74 -21.95
CA GLN A 157 -0.11 9.92 -23.11
C GLN A 157 0.86 10.65 -24.00
#